data_b9a46d99ba5079fbae6373a3f7e952bc
#
_entry.id   b9a46d99ba5079fbae6373a3f7e952bc
#
_cell.length_a   1.000
_cell.length_b   1.000
_cell.length_c   1.000
_cell.angle_alpha   90.00
_cell.angle_beta   90.00
_cell.angle_gamma   90.00
#
_symmetry.space_group_name_H-M   'P 1'
#
loop_
_entity.id
_entity.type
_entity.pdbx_description
1 polymer ?
#
loop_
_entity_poly.entity_id
_entity_poly.type
_entity_poly.pdbx_seq_one_letter_code
_entity_poly.pdbx_strand_id
1 'polypeptide(L)'
;MKKFISAKMINLADPRIGSKVIFKTDDFFAAAHRILNIETPVFKDGIFDKHGKWMDGWETRRRRSKGFDYLILKLGKPGKIFDIDIDTTHFNGNQPTHASLEGCLSKTKPNKKTKWISVPVSYTHLTLPTIFAV
;
A
#
# COMPACT_ATOMS: atom_id res chain seq x y z
N MET A 1 2.26 -0.10 17.25
CA MET A 1 3.00 -1.26 17.73
C MET A 1 3.18 -2.28 16.64
N LYS A 2 4.37 -2.77 16.49
CA LYS A 2 4.58 -3.81 15.54
C LYS A 2 3.96 -5.09 15.98
N LYS A 3 3.12 -5.62 15.13
CA LYS A 3 2.70 -6.94 15.34
C LYS A 3 3.78 -7.88 14.97
N PHE A 4 3.95 -8.88 15.78
CA PHE A 4 4.97 -9.81 15.50
C PHE A 4 4.66 -10.67 14.33
N ILE A 5 5.50 -10.56 13.35
CA ILE A 5 5.57 -11.55 12.30
C ILE A 5 6.42 -12.65 12.85
N SER A 6 5.88 -13.86 12.87
CA SER A 6 6.65 -15.03 13.27
C SER A 6 7.94 -15.10 12.45
N ALA A 7 9.01 -15.59 13.06
CA ALA A 7 10.28 -15.78 12.33
C ALA A 7 10.15 -16.69 11.10
N LYS A 8 9.04 -17.40 10.98
CA LYS A 8 8.75 -18.26 9.83
C LYS A 8 7.94 -17.54 8.73
N MET A 9 7.49 -16.32 8.99
CA MET A 9 6.75 -15.54 8.01
C MET A 9 7.66 -14.55 7.33
N ILE A 10 7.36 -14.28 6.07
CA ILE A 10 8.09 -13.29 5.29
C ILE A 10 7.12 -12.22 4.79
N ASN A 11 7.66 -11.05 4.53
CA ASN A 11 6.89 -9.98 3.88
C ASN A 11 6.84 -10.25 2.37
N LEU A 12 5.70 -10.71 1.88
CA LEU A 12 5.53 -11.01 0.46
C LEU A 12 5.57 -9.75 -0.42
N ALA A 13 5.36 -8.58 0.16
CA ALA A 13 5.44 -7.31 -0.56
C ALA A 13 6.87 -6.75 -0.63
N ASP A 14 7.83 -7.44 -0.06
CA ASP A 14 9.22 -6.98 -0.03
C ASP A 14 9.80 -6.88 -1.44
N PRO A 15 10.27 -5.69 -1.86
CA PRO A 15 10.85 -5.54 -3.19
C PRO A 15 12.13 -6.36 -3.40
N ARG A 16 12.81 -6.75 -2.33
CA ARG A 16 14.02 -7.56 -2.43
C ARG A 16 13.77 -8.97 -2.92
N ILE A 17 12.55 -9.46 -2.80
CA ILE A 17 12.17 -10.76 -3.38
C ILE A 17 11.50 -10.62 -4.74
N GLY A 18 11.46 -9.41 -5.28
CA GLY A 18 10.94 -9.16 -6.62
C GLY A 18 9.55 -8.55 -6.66
N SER A 19 9.00 -8.18 -5.52
CA SER A 19 7.68 -7.55 -5.49
C SER A 19 7.74 -6.14 -6.04
N LYS A 20 6.73 -5.76 -6.80
CA LYS A 20 6.68 -4.46 -7.46
C LYS A 20 5.27 -4.01 -7.76
N VAL A 21 5.10 -2.69 -7.88
CA VAL A 21 3.87 -2.10 -8.39
C VAL A 21 3.86 -2.24 -9.90
N ILE A 22 2.80 -2.83 -10.44
CA ILE A 22 2.65 -2.99 -11.89
C ILE A 22 1.58 -2.09 -12.49
N PHE A 23 0.76 -1.49 -11.66
CA PHE A 23 -0.25 -0.53 -12.09
C PHE A 23 -0.65 0.38 -10.92
N LYS A 24 -1.00 1.62 -11.22
CA LYS A 24 -1.60 2.56 -10.28
C LYS A 24 -2.52 3.50 -11.05
N THR A 25 -3.55 3.98 -10.38
CA THR A 25 -4.46 4.97 -10.97
C THR A 25 -3.87 6.37 -10.94
N ASP A 26 -3.19 6.71 -9.88
CA ASP A 26 -2.52 8.00 -9.72
C ASP A 26 -1.41 7.87 -8.67
N ASP A 27 -0.33 8.60 -8.83
CA ASP A 27 0.74 8.73 -7.85
C ASP A 27 1.45 10.08 -7.98
N PHE A 28 0.69 11.09 -8.34
CA PHE A 28 1.25 12.40 -8.65
C PHE A 28 2.09 13.00 -7.51
N PHE A 29 1.62 12.93 -6.28
CA PHE A 29 2.32 13.54 -5.16
C PHE A 29 3.44 12.66 -4.58
N ALA A 30 3.27 11.35 -4.60
CA ALA A 30 4.33 10.46 -4.16
C ALA A 30 4.21 9.13 -4.90
N ALA A 31 5.32 8.70 -5.47
CA ALA A 31 5.39 7.54 -6.34
C ALA A 31 4.86 6.27 -5.68
N ALA A 32 4.08 5.50 -6.41
CA ALA A 32 3.41 4.32 -5.89
C ALA A 32 4.38 3.26 -5.35
N HIS A 33 5.56 3.11 -5.95
CA HIS A 33 6.52 2.10 -5.51
C HIS A 33 7.01 2.33 -4.07
N ARG A 34 6.88 3.55 -3.54
CA ARG A 34 7.26 3.85 -2.15
C ARG A 34 6.43 3.10 -1.12
N ILE A 35 5.24 2.62 -1.50
CA ILE A 35 4.40 1.82 -0.60
C ILE A 35 5.08 0.51 -0.20
N LEU A 36 6.06 0.06 -0.97
CA LEU A 36 6.79 -1.19 -0.72
C LEU A 36 8.04 -1.00 0.15
N ASN A 37 8.32 0.22 0.59
CA ASN A 37 9.47 0.46 1.44
C ASN A 37 9.37 -0.36 2.73
N ILE A 38 10.42 -1.13 3.00
CA ILE A 38 10.45 -2.04 4.15
C ILE A 38 10.96 -1.37 5.43
N GLU A 39 11.53 -0.20 5.29
CA GLU A 39 12.06 0.55 6.43
C GLU A 39 10.93 1.23 7.20
N THR A 40 11.23 1.61 8.44
CA THR A 40 10.30 2.43 9.21
C THR A 40 10.04 3.74 8.47
N PRO A 41 8.77 4.13 8.28
CA PRO A 41 8.46 5.36 7.58
C PRO A 41 9.13 6.58 8.21
N VAL A 42 9.64 7.46 7.38
CA VAL A 42 10.32 8.67 7.82
C VAL A 42 9.59 9.91 7.33
N PHE A 43 9.76 10.98 8.07
CA PHE A 43 9.28 12.30 7.68
C PHE A 43 10.48 13.21 7.46
N LYS A 44 10.51 13.87 6.32
CA LYS A 44 11.58 14.82 5.99
C LYS A 44 10.99 16.22 5.89
N ASP A 45 11.12 16.97 6.96
CA ASP A 45 10.60 18.33 6.98
C ASP A 45 11.38 19.23 6.01
N GLY A 46 10.64 20.10 5.32
CA GLY A 46 11.24 21.06 4.40
C GLY A 46 11.75 20.48 3.10
N ILE A 47 11.54 19.19 2.84
CA ILE A 47 11.96 18.57 1.58
C ILE A 47 10.78 18.53 0.62
N PHE A 48 11.01 19.06 -0.58
CA PHE A 48 10.01 19.13 -1.65
C PHE A 48 10.62 18.58 -2.93
N ASP A 49 9.80 17.93 -3.71
CA ASP A 49 10.14 17.58 -5.09
C ASP A 49 9.27 18.40 -6.05
N LYS A 50 9.33 18.10 -7.33
CA LYS A 50 8.60 18.86 -8.35
C LYS A 50 7.09 18.75 -8.23
N HIS A 51 6.56 17.87 -7.42
CA HIS A 51 5.13 17.67 -7.23
C HIS A 51 4.63 18.15 -5.86
N GLY A 52 5.51 18.58 -4.98
CA GLY A 52 5.16 19.10 -3.67
C GLY A 52 6.00 18.52 -2.54
N LYS A 53 5.42 18.46 -1.36
CA LYS A 53 6.10 17.96 -0.18
C LYS A 53 6.45 16.48 -0.34
N TRP A 54 7.70 16.15 0.00
CA TRP A 54 8.15 14.76 -0.05
C TRP A 54 7.46 13.92 1.03
N MET A 55 6.90 12.78 0.63
CA MET A 55 6.27 11.83 1.53
C MET A 55 6.83 10.42 1.32
N ASP A 56 6.98 9.69 2.41
CA ASP A 56 7.47 8.31 2.38
C ASP A 56 6.30 7.36 2.25
N GLY A 57 5.82 7.21 1.05
CA GLY A 57 4.70 6.33 0.73
C GLY A 57 4.05 6.71 -0.58
N TRP A 58 2.93 6.10 -0.86
CA TRP A 58 2.15 6.39 -2.05
C TRP A 58 1.12 7.48 -1.74
N GLU A 59 1.12 8.53 -2.55
CA GLU A 59 0.16 9.62 -2.38
C GLU A 59 -0.41 10.04 -3.73
N THR A 60 -1.73 9.98 -3.81
CA THR A 60 -2.49 10.38 -5.00
C THR A 60 -2.95 11.83 -4.89
N ARG A 61 -3.37 12.40 -6.01
CA ARG A 61 -4.17 13.60 -5.99
C ARG A 61 -5.51 13.30 -5.33
N ARG A 62 -6.13 14.32 -4.78
CA ARG A 62 -7.47 14.16 -4.22
C ARG A 62 -8.46 13.82 -5.33
N ARG A 63 -9.14 12.70 -5.18
CA ARG A 63 -10.18 12.32 -6.12
C ARG A 63 -11.45 13.11 -5.82
N ARG A 64 -11.88 13.89 -6.79
CA ARG A 64 -13.10 14.71 -6.68
C ARG A 64 -14.28 14.10 -7.41
N SER A 65 -14.09 12.99 -8.08
CA SER A 65 -15.13 12.23 -8.77
C SER A 65 -15.47 10.96 -8.00
N LYS A 66 -16.55 10.30 -8.37
CA LYS A 66 -16.88 8.98 -7.81
C LYS A 66 -15.80 7.97 -8.12
N GLY A 67 -15.63 7.03 -7.22
CA GLY A 67 -14.66 5.96 -7.36
C GLY A 67 -13.58 6.02 -6.32
N PHE A 68 -12.51 5.30 -6.58
CA PHE A 68 -11.40 5.17 -5.66
C PHE A 68 -10.10 5.04 -6.45
N ASP A 69 -8.99 5.33 -5.80
CA ASP A 69 -7.68 5.07 -6.36
C ASP A 69 -7.20 3.71 -5.90
N TYR A 70 -6.46 3.04 -6.77
CA TYR A 70 -5.92 1.72 -6.46
C TYR A 70 -4.59 1.49 -7.17
N LEU A 71 -3.88 0.51 -6.69
CA LEU A 71 -2.69 0.01 -7.37
C LEU A 71 -2.73 -1.51 -7.39
N ILE A 72 -1.93 -2.09 -8.26
CA ILE A 72 -1.77 -3.53 -8.37
C ILE A 72 -0.33 -3.87 -8.05
N LEU A 73 -0.15 -4.74 -7.07
CA LEU A 73 1.14 -5.29 -6.72
C LEU A 73 1.29 -6.67 -7.34
N LYS A 74 2.43 -6.90 -7.95
CA LYS A 74 2.85 -8.25 -8.27
C LYS A 74 3.79 -8.70 -7.16
N LEU A 75 3.38 -9.70 -6.41
CA LEU A 75 4.24 -10.28 -5.38
C LEU A 75 5.39 -11.03 -6.06
N GLY A 76 6.57 -10.94 -5.49
CA GLY A 76 7.77 -11.57 -6.05
C GLY A 76 7.70 -13.09 -6.02
N LYS A 77 6.91 -13.63 -5.09
CA LYS A 77 6.67 -15.08 -4.96
C LYS A 77 5.21 -15.31 -4.61
N PRO A 78 4.61 -16.40 -5.07
CA PRO A 78 3.31 -16.81 -4.59
C PRO A 78 3.41 -17.21 -3.13
N GLY A 79 2.33 -17.02 -2.40
CA GLY A 79 2.31 -17.37 -0.99
C GLY A 79 0.94 -17.21 -0.38
N LYS A 80 0.85 -17.63 0.86
CA LYS A 80 -0.37 -17.49 1.65
C LYS A 80 -0.24 -16.25 2.52
N ILE A 81 -1.24 -15.40 2.48
CA ILE A 81 -1.29 -14.16 3.26
C ILE A 81 -1.97 -14.44 4.59
N PHE A 82 -1.27 -14.17 5.67
CA PHE A 82 -1.79 -14.36 7.02
C PHE A 82 -2.17 -13.04 7.69
N ASP A 83 -1.51 -11.96 7.30
CA ASP A 83 -1.74 -10.65 7.89
C ASP A 83 -1.37 -9.58 6.89
N ILE A 84 -1.98 -8.40 7.04
CA ILE A 84 -1.74 -7.25 6.18
C ILE A 84 -1.61 -6.02 7.06
N ASP A 85 -0.53 -5.30 6.86
CA ASP A 85 -0.28 -4.04 7.53
C ASP A 85 -0.38 -2.90 6.52
N ILE A 86 -1.34 -2.00 6.73
CA ILE A 86 -1.47 -0.78 5.96
C ILE A 86 -1.03 0.37 6.85
N ASP A 87 0.14 0.89 6.57
CA ASP A 87 0.79 1.91 7.38
C ASP A 87 0.54 3.29 6.77
N THR A 88 -0.13 4.15 7.54
CA THR A 88 -0.41 5.53 7.14
C THR A 88 0.41 6.54 7.94
N THR A 89 1.50 6.11 8.54
CA THR A 89 2.36 6.99 9.33
C THR A 89 2.78 8.21 8.53
N HIS A 90 2.70 9.38 9.15
CA HIS A 90 3.00 10.70 8.59
C HIS A 90 1.98 11.25 7.58
N PHE A 91 1.00 10.48 7.15
CA PHE A 91 -0.09 10.98 6.32
C PHE A 91 -1.22 11.52 7.21
N ASN A 92 -0.92 12.59 7.92
CA ASN A 92 -1.84 13.17 8.89
C ASN A 92 -2.87 14.05 8.19
N GLY A 93 -4.13 13.66 8.25
CA GLY A 93 -5.23 14.40 7.66
C GLY A 93 -5.50 14.09 6.19
N ASN A 94 -4.59 13.42 5.52
CA ASN A 94 -4.74 13.03 4.10
C ASN A 94 -4.74 11.51 3.88
N GLN A 95 -4.73 10.73 4.94
CA GLN A 95 -4.83 9.29 4.83
C GLN A 95 -6.22 8.87 4.36
N PRO A 96 -6.35 7.74 3.67
CA PRO A 96 -7.64 7.24 3.26
C PRO A 96 -8.47 6.83 4.47
N THR A 97 -9.79 6.99 4.37
CA THR A 97 -10.72 6.56 5.41
C THR A 97 -10.98 5.06 5.37
N HIS A 98 -10.84 4.48 4.17
CA HIS A 98 -11.10 3.07 3.94
C HIS A 98 -10.08 2.50 2.98
N ALA A 99 -9.80 1.22 3.15
CA ALA A 99 -8.98 0.47 2.23
C ALA A 99 -9.52 -0.94 2.11
N SER A 100 -9.38 -1.52 0.92
CA SER A 100 -9.72 -2.91 0.70
C SER A 100 -8.60 -3.58 -0.08
N LEU A 101 -8.55 -4.88 -0.01
CA LEU A 101 -7.55 -5.65 -0.72
C LEU A 101 -8.20 -6.84 -1.40
N GLU A 102 -7.79 -7.07 -2.63
CA GLU A 102 -8.18 -8.25 -3.38
C GLU A 102 -6.92 -8.93 -3.89
N GLY A 103 -6.97 -10.23 -3.98
CA GLY A 103 -5.85 -11.02 -4.45
C GLY A 103 -6.25 -11.99 -5.54
N CYS A 104 -5.29 -12.39 -6.35
CA CYS A 104 -5.46 -13.46 -7.31
C CYS A 104 -4.14 -14.19 -7.52
N LEU A 105 -4.24 -15.43 -7.96
CA LEU A 105 -3.10 -16.19 -8.45
C LEU A 105 -3.27 -16.31 -9.96
N SER A 106 -2.33 -15.73 -10.71
CA SER A 106 -2.41 -15.73 -12.16
C SER A 106 -1.03 -15.96 -12.75
N LYS A 107 -0.97 -16.73 -13.83
CA LYS A 107 0.27 -16.93 -14.58
C LYS A 107 0.58 -15.79 -15.52
N THR A 108 -0.40 -14.94 -15.80
CA THR A 108 -0.28 -13.81 -16.70
C THR A 108 -0.70 -12.53 -15.98
N LYS A 109 -0.38 -11.39 -16.60
CA LYS A 109 -0.79 -10.10 -16.05
C LYS A 109 -2.32 -10.07 -15.88
N PRO A 110 -2.84 -9.70 -14.70
CA PRO A 110 -4.27 -9.60 -14.49
C PRO A 110 -4.92 -8.63 -15.48
N ASN A 111 -6.15 -8.95 -15.87
CA ASN A 111 -6.94 -8.15 -16.78
C ASN A 111 -8.42 -8.13 -16.36
N LYS A 112 -9.28 -7.60 -17.19
CA LYS A 112 -10.72 -7.49 -16.90
C LYS A 112 -11.42 -8.81 -16.62
N LYS A 113 -10.86 -9.93 -17.08
CA LYS A 113 -11.42 -11.26 -16.87
C LYS A 113 -10.88 -11.94 -15.62
N THR A 114 -9.92 -11.35 -14.97
CA THR A 114 -9.31 -11.91 -13.76
C THR A 114 -10.34 -11.97 -12.64
N LYS A 115 -10.41 -13.12 -11.99
CA LYS A 115 -11.26 -13.28 -10.81
C LYS A 115 -10.47 -12.91 -9.57
N TRP A 116 -10.81 -11.78 -8.99
CA TRP A 116 -10.22 -11.31 -7.76
C TRP A 116 -10.96 -11.85 -6.55
N ILE A 117 -10.23 -12.17 -5.51
CA ILE A 117 -10.77 -12.68 -4.26
C ILE A 117 -10.51 -11.63 -3.18
N SER A 118 -11.58 -11.26 -2.48
CA SER A 118 -11.46 -10.31 -1.37
C SER A 118 -10.60 -10.90 -0.27
N VAL A 119 -9.65 -10.12 0.21
CA VAL A 119 -8.76 -10.49 1.31
C VAL A 119 -9.11 -9.63 2.51
N PRO A 120 -9.42 -10.24 3.66
CA PRO A 120 -9.70 -9.45 4.85
C PRO A 120 -8.49 -8.61 5.25
N VAL A 121 -8.75 -7.35 5.57
CA VAL A 121 -7.72 -6.41 6.00
C VAL A 121 -8.00 -6.01 7.43
N SER A 122 -7.00 -6.13 8.30
CA SER A 122 -7.06 -5.58 9.63
C SER A 122 -6.07 -4.43 9.72
N TYR A 123 -6.46 -3.40 10.44
CA TYR A 123 -5.58 -2.26 10.64
C TYR A 123 -4.61 -2.57 11.72
N THR A 124 -3.37 -2.52 11.38
CA THR A 124 -2.31 -2.78 12.33
C THR A 124 -1.58 -1.51 12.74
N HIS A 125 -1.68 -0.44 11.95
CA HIS A 125 -1.05 0.80 12.29
C HIS A 125 -1.89 1.98 11.83
N LEU A 126 -2.33 2.80 12.77
CA LEU A 126 -3.08 3.99 12.47
C LEU A 126 -2.43 5.15 13.16
N THR A 127 -2.26 6.21 12.42
CA THR A 127 -2.00 7.46 13.06
C THR A 127 -3.32 8.01 13.55
N LEU A 128 -3.25 8.66 14.67
CA LEU A 128 -4.41 9.24 15.20
C LEU A 128 -5.05 10.22 14.30
N PRO A 129 -6.18 10.39 14.56
CA PRO A 129 -7.06 9.77 15.47
C PRO A 129 -7.78 8.62 14.88
N THR A 130 -7.29 7.90 14.29
CA THR A 130 -7.88 6.96 13.90
C THR A 130 -8.46 6.41 13.05
N ILE A 131 -8.71 5.70 12.63
CA ILE A 131 -9.46 5.15 12.10
C ILE A 131 -9.60 4.33 11.30
N PHE A 132 -9.69 3.65 10.74
CA PHE A 132 -10.15 2.76 10.30
C PHE A 132 -10.25 2.42 9.16
N ALA A 133 -10.19 1.74 8.70
CA ALA A 133 -10.20 1.32 7.75
C ALA A 133 -10.74 0.28 7.36
N VAL A 134 -10.93 -0.09 6.54
CA VAL A 134 -11.41 -1.13 6.14
C VAL A 134 -11.37 -1.40 4.76
#